data_50374f6fcbbb4b7eea12b020b1e237b6
#
_entry.id   50374f6fcbbb4b7eea12b020b1e237b6
#
_cell.length_a   1.000
_cell.length_b   1.000
_cell.length_c   1.000
_cell.angle_alpha   90.00
_cell.angle_beta   90.00
_cell.angle_gamma   90.00
#
_symmetry.space_group_name_H-M   'P 1'
#
loop_
_entity.id
_entity.type
_entity.pdbx_description
1 polymer ?
#
loop_
_entity_poly.entity_id
_entity_poly.type
_entity_poly.pdbx_seq_one_letter_code
_entity_poly.pdbx_strand_id
1 'polypeptide(L)'
;ILLDVTTGTGAFMKTVDQSIELAKLMVSIGTHHGRRVAAMITDMDTPLGHNIGNSLEVMESMDVLKGHGPADLTEVCLQLAANMLVLADKGTPAECRAMAEAAIADGSAFAKCKEMFAAQGGDTRVLDDYSLFEQPAASFELLAEQDGYIVANDAEKIGSASVLLGAGRQKKGDPLDFAAGITLHKKRGDYVKKGESLATFYGAADKFEAAAAEYRSGLGYGPEKPEEAPLVYALVTKDGVARY
;
A
#
# COMPACT_ATOMS: atom_id res chain seq x y z
N ILE A 1 14.11 -15.03 2.73
CA ILE A 1 12.75 -14.56 3.02
C ILE A 1 12.88 -13.14 3.55
N LEU A 2 12.18 -12.20 2.93
CA LEU A 2 11.98 -10.88 3.48
C LEU A 2 10.52 -10.77 3.93
N LEU A 3 10.32 -10.28 5.14
CA LEU A 3 8.99 -10.03 5.71
C LEU A 3 8.74 -8.54 5.74
N ASP A 4 7.55 -8.13 5.36
CA ASP A 4 7.03 -6.81 5.63
C ASP A 4 6.14 -6.89 6.87
N VAL A 5 6.56 -6.23 7.95
CA VAL A 5 5.87 -6.23 9.25
C VAL A 5 5.36 -4.82 9.49
N THR A 6 4.10 -4.62 9.19
CA THR A 6 3.47 -3.32 9.28
C THR A 6 3.22 -2.88 10.72
N THR A 7 3.23 -1.57 10.97
CA THR A 7 2.90 -0.94 12.27
C THR A 7 1.94 0.22 12.06
N GLY A 8 1.01 0.43 12.99
CA GLY A 8 0.07 1.55 12.93
C GLY A 8 -1.41 1.15 12.95
N THR A 9 -2.29 2.08 12.62
CA THR A 9 -3.76 1.89 12.72
C THR A 9 -4.26 0.76 11.85
N GLY A 10 -3.74 0.60 10.63
CA GLY A 10 -4.10 -0.47 9.69
C GLY A 10 -3.41 -1.82 9.95
N ALA A 11 -2.55 -1.93 10.96
CA ALA A 11 -1.78 -3.13 11.26
C ALA A 11 -2.26 -3.86 12.51
N PHE A 12 -1.85 -5.14 12.68
CA PHE A 12 -2.06 -5.87 13.94
C PHE A 12 -1.26 -5.25 15.09
N MET A 13 0.01 -4.92 14.83
CA MET A 13 0.89 -4.25 15.80
C MET A 13 0.69 -2.75 15.71
N LYS A 14 0.30 -2.14 16.82
CA LYS A 14 -0.04 -0.71 16.87
C LYS A 14 1.15 0.20 17.15
N THR A 15 2.29 -0.38 17.54
CA THR A 15 3.52 0.39 17.81
C THR A 15 4.75 -0.25 17.15
N VAL A 16 5.72 0.58 16.81
CA VAL A 16 7.00 0.16 16.21
C VAL A 16 7.70 -0.90 17.09
N ASP A 17 7.70 -0.74 18.42
CA ASP A 17 8.35 -1.70 19.32
C ASP A 17 7.65 -3.06 19.31
N GLN A 18 6.31 -3.11 19.27
CA GLN A 18 5.56 -4.36 19.12
C GLN A 18 5.88 -5.06 17.79
N SER A 19 5.94 -4.29 16.69
CA SER A 19 6.30 -4.83 15.38
C SER A 19 7.72 -5.36 15.34
N ILE A 20 8.68 -4.67 15.98
CA ILE A 20 10.06 -5.15 16.11
C ILE A 20 10.13 -6.47 16.91
N GLU A 21 9.41 -6.60 18.01
CA GLU A 21 9.41 -7.85 18.79
C GLU A 21 8.80 -9.02 18.00
N LEU A 22 7.72 -8.79 17.28
CA LEU A 22 7.15 -9.79 16.35
C LEU A 22 8.17 -10.17 15.27
N ALA A 23 8.80 -9.19 14.64
CA ALA A 23 9.80 -9.40 13.60
C ALA A 23 11.00 -10.22 14.10
N LYS A 24 11.51 -9.94 15.31
CA LYS A 24 12.58 -10.73 15.93
C LYS A 24 12.20 -12.21 16.07
N LEU A 25 10.99 -12.49 16.53
CA LEU A 25 10.50 -13.87 16.65
C LEU A 25 10.42 -14.55 15.27
N MET A 26 9.86 -13.87 14.25
CA MET A 26 9.74 -14.43 12.91
C MET A 26 11.11 -14.67 12.27
N VAL A 27 12.06 -13.73 12.39
CA VAL A 27 13.44 -13.87 11.91
C VAL A 27 14.15 -15.03 12.63
N SER A 28 13.98 -15.14 13.96
CA SER A 28 14.55 -16.23 14.76
C SER A 28 14.04 -17.60 14.31
N ILE A 29 12.74 -17.76 14.12
CA ILE A 29 12.12 -19.00 13.63
C ILE A 29 12.70 -19.39 12.27
N GLY A 30 12.72 -18.46 11.32
CA GLY A 30 13.24 -18.74 9.98
C GLY A 30 14.73 -19.10 9.99
N THR A 31 15.53 -18.38 10.78
CA THR A 31 16.96 -18.63 10.94
C THR A 31 17.22 -20.00 11.56
N HIS A 32 16.44 -20.37 12.59
CA HIS A 32 16.53 -21.69 13.23
C HIS A 32 16.27 -22.84 12.23
N HIS A 33 15.40 -22.61 11.25
CA HIS A 33 15.14 -23.54 10.15
C HIS A 33 16.12 -23.42 8.97
N GLY A 34 17.27 -22.78 9.16
CA GLY A 34 18.33 -22.65 8.14
C GLY A 34 17.96 -21.73 6.97
N ARG A 35 17.00 -20.81 7.15
CA ARG A 35 16.61 -19.81 6.14
C ARG A 35 17.31 -18.49 6.41
N ARG A 36 17.64 -17.77 5.35
CA ARG A 36 18.03 -16.36 5.45
C ARG A 36 16.75 -15.53 5.51
N VAL A 37 16.56 -14.85 6.64
CA VAL A 37 15.34 -14.06 6.90
C VAL A 37 15.73 -12.69 7.43
N ALA A 38 15.03 -11.68 6.92
CA ALA A 38 15.00 -10.34 7.47
C ALA A 38 13.55 -9.84 7.49
N ALA A 39 13.28 -8.82 8.30
CA ALA A 39 11.97 -8.17 8.34
C ALA A 39 12.15 -6.65 8.32
N MET A 40 11.36 -5.98 7.49
CA MET A 40 11.23 -4.52 7.50
C MET A 40 9.99 -4.13 8.31
N ILE A 41 10.10 -3.05 9.09
CA ILE A 41 8.97 -2.46 9.82
C ILE A 41 8.52 -1.25 9.01
N THR A 42 7.32 -1.32 8.46
CA THR A 42 6.77 -0.29 7.55
C THR A 42 5.56 0.41 8.15
N ASP A 43 5.31 1.65 7.73
CA ASP A 43 4.16 2.42 8.18
C ASP A 43 2.84 1.87 7.62
N MET A 44 1.82 1.83 8.46
CA MET A 44 0.44 1.52 8.11
C MET A 44 -0.55 2.41 8.89
N ASP A 45 -0.13 3.61 9.30
CA ASP A 45 -1.05 4.63 9.84
C ASP A 45 -1.83 5.30 8.70
N THR A 46 -1.18 5.44 7.55
CA THR A 46 -1.77 6.00 6.33
C THR A 46 -1.69 4.95 5.21
N PRO A 47 -2.70 4.84 4.35
CA PRO A 47 -2.61 3.95 3.18
C PRO A 47 -1.39 4.25 2.33
N LEU A 48 -0.67 3.21 1.92
CA LEU A 48 0.45 3.30 1.00
C LEU A 48 -0.07 3.44 -0.43
N GLY A 49 0.49 4.36 -1.22
CA GLY A 49 -0.05 4.71 -2.53
C GLY A 49 -1.35 5.51 -2.44
N HIS A 50 -2.12 5.52 -3.49
CA HIS A 50 -3.37 6.27 -3.61
C HIS A 50 -4.60 5.38 -3.77
N ASN A 51 -4.43 4.15 -4.24
CA ASN A 51 -5.52 3.26 -4.58
C ASN A 51 -5.75 2.19 -3.53
N ILE A 52 -7.00 2.01 -3.14
CA ILE A 52 -7.45 0.98 -2.18
C ILE A 52 -8.57 0.18 -2.84
N GLY A 53 -8.33 -1.08 -3.15
CA GLY A 53 -9.26 -1.97 -3.83
C GLY A 53 -8.52 -2.98 -4.72
N ASN A 54 -9.25 -3.91 -5.36
CA ASN A 54 -8.59 -5.00 -6.09
C ASN A 54 -7.93 -4.54 -7.40
N SER A 55 -8.73 -4.20 -8.41
CA SER A 55 -8.21 -3.76 -9.72
C SER A 55 -7.43 -2.45 -9.63
N LEU A 56 -7.87 -1.54 -8.76
CA LEU A 56 -7.20 -0.25 -8.53
C LEU A 56 -5.76 -0.43 -8.07
N GLU A 57 -5.52 -1.31 -7.10
CA GLU A 57 -4.16 -1.58 -6.59
C GLU A 57 -3.30 -2.31 -7.62
N VAL A 58 -3.88 -3.19 -8.45
CA VAL A 58 -3.15 -3.81 -9.56
C VAL A 58 -2.72 -2.76 -10.58
N MET A 59 -3.61 -1.84 -10.96
CA MET A 59 -3.28 -0.74 -11.87
C MET A 59 -2.15 0.13 -11.32
N GLU A 60 -2.24 0.53 -10.06
CA GLU A 60 -1.19 1.33 -9.39
C GLU A 60 0.15 0.58 -9.30
N SER A 61 0.12 -0.72 -9.00
CA SER A 61 1.33 -1.55 -9.01
C SER A 61 1.98 -1.60 -10.41
N MET A 62 1.15 -1.65 -11.47
CA MET A 62 1.68 -1.58 -12.84
C MET A 62 2.27 -0.20 -13.15
N ASP A 63 1.67 0.86 -12.63
CA ASP A 63 2.21 2.22 -12.79
C ASP A 63 3.57 2.37 -12.09
N VAL A 64 3.77 1.75 -10.92
CA VAL A 64 5.10 1.67 -10.28
C VAL A 64 6.10 0.96 -11.21
N LEU A 65 5.74 -0.19 -11.76
CA LEU A 65 6.62 -0.96 -12.64
C LEU A 65 6.87 -0.27 -14.00
N LYS A 66 6.01 0.64 -14.41
CA LYS A 66 6.19 1.50 -15.59
C LYS A 66 6.94 2.81 -15.28
N GLY A 67 7.32 3.05 -14.01
CA GLY A 67 8.13 4.19 -13.58
C GLY A 67 7.36 5.49 -13.29
N HIS A 68 6.04 5.42 -13.12
CA HIS A 68 5.20 6.60 -12.82
C HIS A 68 4.18 6.39 -11.70
N GLY A 69 4.41 5.40 -10.83
CA GLY A 69 3.60 5.15 -9.64
C GLY A 69 3.83 6.18 -8.51
N PRO A 70 3.04 6.13 -7.44
CA PRO A 70 3.19 6.98 -6.26
C PRO A 70 4.58 6.84 -5.65
N ALA A 71 5.14 7.95 -5.17
CA ALA A 71 6.50 7.99 -4.67
C ALA A 71 6.70 7.14 -3.40
N ASP A 72 5.74 7.17 -2.47
CA ASP A 72 5.76 6.39 -1.23
C ASP A 72 5.69 4.88 -1.50
N LEU A 73 4.76 4.44 -2.35
CA LEU A 73 4.65 3.04 -2.77
C LEU A 73 5.92 2.57 -3.50
N THR A 74 6.41 3.38 -4.44
CA THR A 74 7.64 3.09 -5.18
C THR A 74 8.83 2.93 -4.24
N GLU A 75 8.97 3.82 -3.25
CA GLU A 75 10.08 3.76 -2.29
C GLU A 75 10.03 2.50 -1.44
N VAL A 76 8.88 2.15 -0.86
CA VAL A 76 8.75 0.92 -0.05
C VAL A 76 9.03 -0.32 -0.91
N CYS A 77 8.49 -0.39 -2.13
CA CYS A 77 8.75 -1.50 -3.06
C CYS A 77 10.24 -1.65 -3.40
N LEU A 78 10.93 -0.53 -3.66
CA LEU A 78 12.37 -0.55 -3.97
C LEU A 78 13.20 -0.98 -2.75
N GLN A 79 12.85 -0.55 -1.54
CA GLN A 79 13.53 -1.00 -0.32
C GLN A 79 13.32 -2.50 -0.09
N LEU A 80 12.10 -3.00 -0.26
CA LEU A 80 11.81 -4.44 -0.16
C LEU A 80 12.59 -5.23 -1.23
N ALA A 81 12.57 -4.80 -2.50
CA ALA A 81 13.29 -5.45 -3.58
C ALA A 81 14.81 -5.48 -3.33
N ALA A 82 15.40 -4.35 -2.91
CA ALA A 82 16.82 -4.28 -2.59
C ALA A 82 17.20 -5.24 -1.46
N ASN A 83 16.43 -5.30 -0.38
CA ASN A 83 16.69 -6.23 0.73
C ASN A 83 16.50 -7.69 0.34
N MET A 84 15.56 -8.02 -0.57
CA MET A 84 15.47 -9.37 -1.14
C MET A 84 16.73 -9.75 -1.93
N LEU A 85 17.26 -8.83 -2.72
CA LEU A 85 18.51 -9.05 -3.48
C LEU A 85 19.72 -9.21 -2.55
N VAL A 86 19.82 -8.42 -1.47
CA VAL A 86 20.85 -8.59 -0.44
C VAL A 86 20.76 -9.98 0.19
N LEU A 87 19.57 -10.42 0.59
CA LEU A 87 19.35 -11.78 1.13
C LEU A 87 19.69 -12.88 0.12
N ALA A 88 19.69 -12.57 -1.18
CA ALA A 88 20.08 -13.48 -2.26
C ALA A 88 21.57 -13.36 -2.65
N ASP A 89 22.40 -12.64 -1.87
CA ASP A 89 23.84 -12.39 -2.10
C ASP A 89 24.14 -11.76 -3.48
N LYS A 90 23.28 -10.85 -3.95
CA LYS A 90 23.44 -10.20 -5.25
C LYS A 90 24.37 -8.99 -5.21
N GLY A 91 24.68 -8.46 -4.04
CA GLY A 91 25.56 -7.31 -3.84
C GLY A 91 25.34 -6.63 -2.49
N THR A 92 25.98 -5.48 -2.32
CA THR A 92 25.75 -4.56 -1.20
C THR A 92 24.36 -3.95 -1.27
N PRO A 93 23.82 -3.37 -0.17
CA PRO A 93 22.53 -2.69 -0.20
C PRO A 93 22.41 -1.62 -1.30
N ALA A 94 23.46 -0.84 -1.53
CA ALA A 94 23.46 0.21 -2.55
C ALA A 94 23.43 -0.38 -3.98
N GLU A 95 24.21 -1.42 -4.25
CA GLU A 95 24.20 -2.13 -5.54
C GLU A 95 22.86 -2.79 -5.80
N CYS A 96 22.28 -3.44 -4.77
CA CYS A 96 20.97 -4.09 -4.87
C CYS A 96 19.84 -3.06 -5.11
N ARG A 97 19.92 -1.89 -4.47
CA ARG A 97 18.99 -0.78 -4.73
C ARG A 97 19.09 -0.32 -6.18
N ALA A 98 20.30 -0.10 -6.69
CA ALA A 98 20.52 0.31 -8.07
C ALA A 98 20.01 -0.76 -9.07
N MET A 99 20.16 -2.05 -8.77
CA MET A 99 19.58 -3.14 -9.58
C MET A 99 18.06 -3.06 -9.67
N ALA A 100 17.38 -2.81 -8.54
CA ALA A 100 15.91 -2.70 -8.50
C ALA A 100 15.43 -1.48 -9.30
N GLU A 101 16.09 -0.33 -9.13
CA GLU A 101 15.79 0.90 -9.88
C GLU A 101 16.01 0.71 -11.39
N ALA A 102 17.11 0.07 -11.77
CA ALA A 102 17.41 -0.23 -13.18
C ALA A 102 16.34 -1.13 -13.82
N ALA A 103 15.84 -2.13 -13.08
CA ALA A 103 14.81 -3.04 -13.59
C ALA A 103 13.45 -2.35 -13.83
N ILE A 104 13.12 -1.29 -13.07
CA ILE A 104 11.98 -0.43 -13.37
C ILE A 104 12.29 0.43 -14.61
N ALA A 105 13.45 1.08 -14.61
CA ALA A 105 13.81 2.05 -15.66
C ALA A 105 13.93 1.43 -17.06
N ASP A 106 14.41 0.19 -17.16
CA ASP A 106 14.56 -0.53 -18.44
C ASP A 106 13.32 -1.36 -18.83
N GLY A 107 12.29 -1.39 -17.96
CA GLY A 107 11.03 -2.12 -18.18
C GLY A 107 11.10 -3.63 -17.97
N SER A 108 12.24 -4.17 -17.55
CA SER A 108 12.41 -5.64 -17.34
C SER A 108 11.56 -6.13 -16.16
N ALA A 109 11.36 -5.31 -15.12
CA ALA A 109 10.47 -5.63 -14.00
C ALA A 109 9.00 -5.76 -14.47
N PHE A 110 8.52 -4.83 -15.30
CA PHE A 110 7.17 -4.91 -15.87
C PHE A 110 7.02 -6.13 -16.78
N ALA A 111 8.01 -6.40 -17.64
CA ALA A 111 8.00 -7.58 -18.49
C ALA A 111 7.94 -8.88 -17.66
N LYS A 112 8.71 -8.96 -16.56
CA LYS A 112 8.69 -10.12 -15.65
C LYS A 112 7.33 -10.26 -14.94
N CYS A 113 6.71 -9.18 -14.57
CA CYS A 113 5.36 -9.18 -14.00
C CYS A 113 4.35 -9.77 -15.01
N LYS A 114 4.40 -9.37 -16.28
CA LYS A 114 3.55 -9.95 -17.34
C LYS A 114 3.76 -11.45 -17.50
N GLU A 115 5.02 -11.93 -17.50
CA GLU A 115 5.32 -13.37 -17.53
C GLU A 115 4.69 -14.11 -16.34
N MET A 116 4.76 -13.53 -15.13
CA MET A 116 4.17 -14.11 -13.93
C MET A 116 2.65 -14.23 -14.06
N PHE A 117 1.96 -13.17 -14.50
CA PHE A 117 0.51 -13.22 -14.73
C PHE A 117 0.13 -14.25 -15.80
N ALA A 118 0.85 -14.28 -16.92
CA ALA A 118 0.61 -15.26 -17.98
C ALA A 118 0.81 -16.71 -17.50
N ALA A 119 1.85 -16.96 -16.71
CA ALA A 119 2.13 -18.29 -16.15
C ALA A 119 1.03 -18.77 -15.18
N GLN A 120 0.28 -17.88 -14.59
CA GLN A 120 -0.88 -18.16 -13.72
C GLN A 120 -2.20 -18.20 -14.51
N GLY A 121 -2.18 -18.05 -15.84
CA GLY A 121 -3.37 -18.07 -16.69
C GLY A 121 -4.14 -16.75 -16.74
N GLY A 122 -3.54 -15.65 -16.26
CA GLY A 122 -4.14 -14.31 -16.31
C GLY A 122 -4.11 -13.70 -17.72
N ASP A 123 -5.08 -12.85 -18.03
CA ASP A 123 -5.08 -12.04 -19.23
C ASP A 123 -4.16 -10.83 -19.08
N THR A 124 -2.98 -10.90 -19.67
CA THR A 124 -1.96 -9.84 -19.53
C THR A 124 -2.27 -8.57 -20.31
N ARG A 125 -3.29 -8.55 -21.17
CA ARG A 125 -3.69 -7.36 -21.93
C ARG A 125 -4.17 -6.23 -20.99
N VAL A 126 -4.80 -6.62 -19.87
CA VAL A 126 -5.27 -5.66 -18.85
C VAL A 126 -4.13 -4.85 -18.22
N LEU A 127 -2.90 -5.35 -18.24
CA LEU A 127 -1.73 -4.67 -17.69
C LEU A 127 -1.21 -3.54 -18.60
N ASP A 128 -1.53 -3.61 -19.89
CA ASP A 128 -1.21 -2.55 -20.86
C ASP A 128 -2.39 -1.58 -21.05
N ASP A 129 -3.62 -2.08 -20.98
CA ASP A 129 -4.86 -1.34 -21.20
C ASP A 129 -5.84 -1.56 -20.04
N TYR A 130 -5.87 -0.61 -19.12
CA TYR A 130 -6.72 -0.66 -17.92
C TYR A 130 -8.22 -0.58 -18.21
N SER A 131 -8.62 -0.15 -19.43
CA SER A 131 -10.03 -0.16 -19.82
C SER A 131 -10.63 -1.55 -19.95
N LEU A 132 -9.77 -2.58 -20.01
CA LEU A 132 -10.16 -4.00 -20.06
C LEU A 132 -10.50 -4.58 -18.67
N PHE A 133 -10.19 -3.89 -17.58
CA PHE A 133 -10.71 -4.25 -16.28
C PHE A 133 -12.22 -3.99 -16.20
N GLU A 134 -12.91 -4.76 -15.36
CA GLU A 134 -14.29 -4.48 -15.03
C GLU A 134 -14.43 -3.05 -14.51
N GLN A 135 -15.41 -2.31 -15.04
CA GLN A 135 -15.63 -0.92 -14.68
C GLN A 135 -16.64 -0.82 -13.53
N PRO A 136 -16.47 0.13 -12.59
CA PRO A 136 -17.38 0.30 -11.47
C PRO A 136 -18.77 0.76 -11.96
N ALA A 137 -19.82 0.33 -11.26
CA ALA A 137 -21.20 0.69 -11.60
C ALA A 137 -21.46 2.21 -11.46
N ALA A 138 -20.80 2.86 -10.50
CA ALA A 138 -20.89 4.30 -10.27
C ALA A 138 -19.61 4.81 -9.57
N SER A 139 -19.47 6.14 -9.52
CA SER A 139 -18.43 6.82 -8.73
C SER A 139 -19.04 7.95 -7.90
N PHE A 140 -18.37 8.29 -6.81
CA PHE A 140 -18.76 9.33 -5.88
C PHE A 140 -17.54 10.10 -5.38
N GLU A 141 -17.56 11.44 -5.50
CA GLU A 141 -16.52 12.32 -4.98
C GLU A 141 -16.76 12.65 -3.51
N LEU A 142 -15.84 12.25 -2.65
CA LEU A 142 -15.83 12.64 -1.24
C LEU A 142 -15.15 14.00 -1.10
N LEU A 143 -15.90 15.00 -0.66
CA LEU A 143 -15.41 16.39 -0.54
C LEU A 143 -15.02 16.72 0.90
N ALA A 144 -14.01 17.61 1.05
CA ALA A 144 -13.59 18.18 2.31
C ALA A 144 -14.71 19.04 2.94
N GLU A 145 -14.95 18.86 4.23
CA GLU A 145 -16.00 19.57 4.97
C GLU A 145 -15.54 20.93 5.50
N GLN A 146 -14.21 21.12 5.60
CA GLN A 146 -13.60 22.34 6.12
C GLN A 146 -12.20 22.56 5.52
N ASP A 147 -11.65 23.76 5.71
CA ASP A 147 -10.26 24.06 5.38
C ASP A 147 -9.31 23.48 6.45
N GLY A 148 -8.10 23.09 6.04
CA GLY A 148 -7.06 22.67 6.98
C GLY A 148 -6.09 21.66 6.39
N TYR A 149 -5.07 21.32 7.16
CA TYR A 149 -4.20 20.18 6.83
C TYR A 149 -4.87 18.88 7.24
N ILE A 150 -4.73 17.86 6.42
CA ILE A 150 -5.09 16.51 6.82
C ILE A 150 -4.01 16.02 7.79
N VAL A 151 -4.38 15.86 9.07
CA VAL A 151 -3.46 15.40 10.13
C VAL A 151 -3.61 13.92 10.44
N ALA A 152 -4.74 13.30 10.05
CA ALA A 152 -4.97 11.87 10.15
C ALA A 152 -5.70 11.35 8.91
N ASN A 153 -5.28 10.18 8.45
CA ASN A 153 -5.85 9.42 7.33
C ASN A 153 -5.78 7.94 7.71
N ASP A 154 -6.60 7.54 8.66
CA ASP A 154 -6.56 6.23 9.32
C ASP A 154 -6.74 5.08 8.31
N ALA A 155 -5.68 4.28 8.13
CA ALA A 155 -5.65 3.20 7.15
C ALA A 155 -6.68 2.10 7.45
N GLU A 156 -6.98 1.80 8.73
CA GLU A 156 -8.00 0.83 9.11
C GLU A 156 -9.40 1.30 8.67
N LYS A 157 -9.70 2.59 8.87
CA LYS A 157 -10.99 3.18 8.50
C LYS A 157 -11.18 3.27 6.99
N ILE A 158 -10.13 3.65 6.27
CA ILE A 158 -10.15 3.70 4.81
C ILE A 158 -10.29 2.28 4.22
N GLY A 159 -9.55 1.31 4.77
CA GLY A 159 -9.70 -0.10 4.40
C GLY A 159 -11.12 -0.61 4.66
N SER A 160 -11.70 -0.30 5.83
CA SER A 160 -13.09 -0.65 6.15
C SER A 160 -14.10 0.00 5.19
N ALA A 161 -13.88 1.25 4.81
CA ALA A 161 -14.71 1.93 3.82
C ALA A 161 -14.66 1.21 2.45
N SER A 162 -13.48 0.75 2.02
CA SER A 162 -13.36 -0.02 0.76
C SER A 162 -14.11 -1.37 0.83
N VAL A 163 -14.09 -2.04 1.98
CA VAL A 163 -14.89 -3.26 2.22
C VAL A 163 -16.39 -2.98 2.12
N LEU A 164 -16.86 -1.85 2.66
CA LEU A 164 -18.27 -1.44 2.54
C LEU A 164 -18.68 -1.19 1.09
N LEU A 165 -17.77 -0.67 0.25
CA LEU A 165 -18.01 -0.51 -1.19
C LEU A 165 -18.12 -1.86 -1.93
N GLY A 166 -17.54 -2.92 -1.39
CA GLY A 166 -17.56 -4.26 -1.97
C GLY A 166 -16.20 -4.81 -2.37
N ALA A 167 -15.11 -4.05 -2.20
CA ALA A 167 -13.76 -4.51 -2.52
C ALA A 167 -13.28 -5.66 -1.61
N GLY A 168 -13.87 -5.80 -0.41
CA GLY A 168 -13.60 -6.87 0.54
C GLY A 168 -14.87 -7.58 1.00
N ARG A 169 -14.70 -8.74 1.67
CA ARG A 169 -15.82 -9.52 2.23
C ARG A 169 -16.12 -9.08 3.66
N GLN A 170 -17.38 -8.78 3.96
CA GLN A 170 -17.84 -8.56 5.33
C GLN A 170 -18.11 -9.88 6.04
N LYS A 171 -18.55 -10.90 5.28
CA LYS A 171 -18.84 -12.25 5.77
C LYS A 171 -18.23 -13.28 4.82
N LYS A 172 -17.96 -14.48 5.36
CA LYS A 172 -17.50 -15.61 4.54
C LYS A 172 -18.54 -15.95 3.48
N GLY A 173 -18.12 -15.92 2.20
CA GLY A 173 -18.99 -16.24 1.06
C GLY A 173 -19.59 -15.03 0.36
N ASP A 174 -19.42 -13.82 0.88
CA ASP A 174 -19.84 -12.62 0.17
C ASP A 174 -19.12 -12.51 -1.19
N PRO A 175 -19.81 -12.06 -2.25
CA PRO A 175 -19.16 -11.77 -3.52
C PRO A 175 -18.18 -10.59 -3.36
N LEU A 176 -17.13 -10.59 -4.18
CA LEU A 176 -16.23 -9.45 -4.31
C LEU A 176 -16.61 -8.67 -5.57
N ASP A 177 -16.63 -7.35 -5.43
CA ASP A 177 -16.66 -6.42 -6.55
C ASP A 177 -15.22 -5.97 -6.82
N PHE A 178 -14.60 -6.51 -7.86
CA PHE A 178 -13.19 -6.21 -8.19
C PHE A 178 -12.99 -4.79 -8.72
N ALA A 179 -14.06 -4.12 -9.18
CA ALA A 179 -14.03 -2.73 -9.64
C ALA A 179 -14.27 -1.74 -8.50
N ALA A 180 -14.76 -2.20 -7.34
CA ALA A 180 -15.00 -1.36 -6.18
C ALA A 180 -13.67 -0.96 -5.49
N GLY A 181 -13.67 0.25 -4.91
CA GLY A 181 -12.54 0.75 -4.14
C GLY A 181 -12.55 2.26 -3.98
N ILE A 182 -11.39 2.80 -3.62
CA ILE A 182 -11.19 4.22 -3.33
C ILE A 182 -9.87 4.67 -3.98
N THR A 183 -9.89 5.81 -4.66
CA THR A 183 -8.68 6.52 -5.06
C THR A 183 -8.55 7.78 -4.20
N LEU A 184 -7.45 7.90 -3.47
CA LEU A 184 -7.13 9.06 -2.63
C LEU A 184 -6.55 10.19 -3.49
N HIS A 185 -7.10 11.39 -3.36
CA HIS A 185 -6.56 12.62 -3.95
C HIS A 185 -5.75 13.43 -2.96
N LYS A 186 -6.01 13.21 -1.67
CA LYS A 186 -5.37 13.91 -0.54
C LYS A 186 -4.98 12.92 0.54
N LYS A 187 -3.80 13.11 1.09
CA LYS A 187 -3.23 12.29 2.16
C LYS A 187 -2.80 13.13 3.35
N ARG A 188 -2.40 12.50 4.44
CA ARG A 188 -1.83 13.15 5.61
C ARG A 188 -0.69 14.09 5.19
N GLY A 189 -0.76 15.34 5.64
CA GLY A 189 0.19 16.40 5.29
C GLY A 189 -0.27 17.34 4.17
N ASP A 190 -1.30 16.98 3.41
CA ASP A 190 -1.88 17.86 2.39
C ASP A 190 -2.79 18.93 3.03
N TYR A 191 -2.74 20.14 2.48
CA TYR A 191 -3.71 21.18 2.79
C TYR A 191 -4.90 21.06 1.86
N VAL A 192 -6.11 21.21 2.40
CA VAL A 192 -7.36 21.18 1.63
C VAL A 192 -8.22 22.38 1.96
N LYS A 193 -9.02 22.78 0.98
CA LYS A 193 -10.10 23.75 1.16
C LYS A 193 -11.42 23.01 1.21
N LYS A 194 -12.39 23.57 1.96
CA LYS A 194 -13.77 23.07 1.96
C LYS A 194 -14.30 22.94 0.53
N GLY A 195 -14.82 21.75 0.21
CA GLY A 195 -15.33 21.42 -1.11
C GLY A 195 -14.30 20.85 -2.09
N GLU A 196 -13.00 20.80 -1.75
CA GLU A 196 -12.01 20.05 -2.55
C GLU A 196 -12.23 18.54 -2.43
N SER A 197 -11.96 17.81 -3.52
CA SER A 197 -12.04 16.34 -3.53
C SER A 197 -10.92 15.75 -2.67
N LEU A 198 -11.32 14.89 -1.73
CA LEU A 198 -10.42 14.09 -0.88
C LEU A 198 -10.14 12.73 -1.50
N ALA A 199 -11.16 12.14 -2.09
CA ALA A 199 -11.11 10.81 -2.67
C ALA A 199 -12.26 10.58 -3.64
N THR A 200 -12.06 9.67 -4.61
CA THR A 200 -13.13 9.11 -5.43
C THR A 200 -13.44 7.69 -4.96
N PHE A 201 -14.71 7.41 -4.69
CA PHE A 201 -15.22 6.09 -4.38
C PHE A 201 -15.81 5.45 -5.63
N TYR A 202 -15.61 4.13 -5.78
CA TYR A 202 -16.09 3.32 -6.88
C TYR A 202 -16.90 2.14 -6.35
N GLY A 203 -18.05 1.84 -6.96
CA GLY A 203 -18.92 0.73 -6.57
C GLY A 203 -20.39 1.00 -6.83
N ALA A 204 -21.28 0.32 -6.13
CA ALA A 204 -22.72 0.55 -6.21
C ALA A 204 -23.12 1.81 -5.43
N ALA A 205 -24.01 2.63 -6.00
CA ALA A 205 -24.37 3.95 -5.47
C ALA A 205 -24.99 3.92 -4.05
N ASP A 206 -25.72 2.87 -3.72
CA ASP A 206 -26.36 2.67 -2.41
C ASP A 206 -25.36 2.42 -1.26
N LYS A 207 -24.10 2.14 -1.58
CA LYS A 207 -23.02 1.90 -0.61
C LYS A 207 -22.22 3.15 -0.24
N PHE A 208 -22.32 4.23 -1.02
CA PHE A 208 -21.44 5.40 -0.87
C PHE A 208 -21.63 6.13 0.46
N GLU A 209 -22.87 6.26 0.96
CA GLU A 209 -23.14 6.96 2.21
C GLU A 209 -22.46 6.28 3.40
N ALA A 210 -22.59 4.96 3.52
CA ALA A 210 -21.98 4.19 4.59
C ALA A 210 -20.46 4.20 4.51
N ALA A 211 -19.89 4.05 3.32
CA ALA A 211 -18.45 4.11 3.10
C ALA A 211 -17.89 5.51 3.39
N ALA A 212 -18.61 6.58 3.02
CA ALA A 212 -18.20 7.95 3.30
C ALA A 212 -18.20 8.25 4.81
N ALA A 213 -19.20 7.76 5.54
CA ALA A 213 -19.26 7.89 6.99
C ALA A 213 -18.06 7.18 7.67
N GLU A 214 -17.73 5.96 7.23
CA GLU A 214 -16.59 5.20 7.75
C GLU A 214 -15.25 5.90 7.43
N TYR A 215 -15.04 6.35 6.19
CA TYR A 215 -13.85 7.11 5.80
C TYR A 215 -13.68 8.37 6.67
N ARG A 216 -14.76 9.17 6.83
CA ARG A 216 -14.72 10.40 7.63
C ARG A 216 -14.38 10.14 9.10
N SER A 217 -14.76 8.98 9.64
CA SER A 217 -14.43 8.62 11.02
C SER A 217 -12.93 8.48 11.29
N GLY A 218 -12.14 8.22 10.22
CA GLY A 218 -10.68 8.13 10.27
C GLY A 218 -9.94 9.37 9.76
N LEU A 219 -10.69 10.44 9.38
CA LEU A 219 -10.11 11.66 8.83
C LEU A 219 -9.97 12.72 9.92
N GLY A 220 -8.77 13.29 10.06
CA GLY A 220 -8.50 14.40 10.96
C GLY A 220 -8.04 15.64 10.23
N TYR A 221 -8.49 16.81 10.69
CA TYR A 221 -8.05 18.11 10.20
C TYR A 221 -7.33 18.88 11.29
N GLY A 222 -6.31 19.67 10.92
CA GLY A 222 -5.56 20.55 11.82
C GLY A 222 -5.13 21.85 11.16
N PRO A 223 -4.76 22.86 11.97
CA PRO A 223 -4.33 24.16 11.46
C PRO A 223 -2.89 24.14 10.92
N GLU A 224 -2.10 23.16 11.31
CA GLU A 224 -0.67 23.06 10.98
C GLU A 224 -0.38 21.74 10.25
N LYS A 225 0.63 21.77 9.37
CA LYS A 225 1.11 20.58 8.68
C LYS A 225 1.73 19.61 9.71
N PRO A 226 1.27 18.36 9.78
CA PRO A 226 1.86 17.36 10.68
C PRO A 226 3.29 17.02 10.26
N GLU A 227 4.10 16.57 11.21
CA GLU A 227 5.42 16.01 10.91
C GLU A 227 5.30 14.82 9.95
N GLU A 228 6.24 14.71 9.03
CA GLU A 228 6.30 13.61 8.08
C GLU A 228 6.73 12.32 8.82
N ALA A 229 5.94 11.29 8.70
CA ALA A 229 6.27 9.99 9.27
C ALA A 229 7.19 9.22 8.31
N PRO A 230 8.18 8.46 8.82
CA PRO A 230 9.01 7.62 7.97
C PRO A 230 8.18 6.47 7.39
N LEU A 231 8.41 6.11 6.14
CA LEU A 231 7.78 4.95 5.49
C LEU A 231 8.28 3.63 6.06
N VAL A 232 9.55 3.63 6.52
CA VAL A 232 10.21 2.45 7.10
C VAL A 232 10.88 2.85 8.40
N TYR A 233 10.56 2.14 9.48
CA TYR A 233 11.05 2.42 10.83
C TYR A 233 12.30 1.61 11.20
N ALA A 234 12.41 0.39 10.70
CA ALA A 234 13.53 -0.49 11.07
C ALA A 234 13.70 -1.66 10.08
N LEU A 235 14.92 -2.21 10.07
CA LEU A 235 15.25 -3.50 9.49
C LEU A 235 15.73 -4.44 10.63
N VAL A 236 15.09 -5.59 10.73
CA VAL A 236 15.39 -6.64 11.70
C VAL A 236 16.05 -7.82 10.98
N THR A 237 17.24 -8.20 11.44
CA THR A 237 17.99 -9.35 10.91
C THR A 237 18.39 -10.28 12.07
N LYS A 238 19.01 -11.41 11.76
CA LYS A 238 19.61 -12.30 12.78
C LYS A 238 20.71 -11.61 13.62
N ASP A 239 21.32 -10.54 13.09
CA ASP A 239 22.43 -9.84 13.70
C ASP A 239 21.98 -8.63 14.55
N GLY A 240 20.70 -8.27 14.50
CA GLY A 240 20.12 -7.20 15.30
C GLY A 240 19.07 -6.37 14.59
N VAL A 241 18.81 -5.17 15.13
CA VAL A 241 17.82 -4.20 14.66
C VAL A 241 18.54 -2.91 14.26
N ALA A 242 18.37 -2.49 13.02
CA ALA A 242 18.75 -1.17 12.55
C ALA A 242 17.48 -0.30 12.48
N ARG A 243 17.42 0.80 13.26
CA ARG A 243 16.34 1.81 13.19
C ARG A 243 16.75 2.93 12.23
N TYR A 244 15.78 3.49 11.51
CA TYR A 244 15.93 4.61 10.57
C TYR A 244 15.44 5.91 11.17
#